data_fc108a90e371c7d74e037f7fa18226a7
#
_entry.id   fc108a90e371c7d74e037f7fa18226a7
#
_cell.length_a   1.000
_cell.length_b   1.000
_cell.length_c   1.000
_cell.angle_alpha   90.00
_cell.angle_beta   90.00
_cell.angle_gamma   90.00
#
_symmetry.space_group_name_H-M   'P 1'
#
loop_
_entity.id
_entity.type
_entity.pdbx_description
1 polymer ?
#
loop_
_entity_poly.entity_id
_entity_poly.type
_entity_poly.pdbx_seq_one_letter_code
_entity_poly.pdbx_strand_id
1 'polypeptide(L)'
;MNRLRIIRRLAEAEATVAELVAQVGLSQPLVSWHIGRLRAAGLVATKRSGRETVCRLVPEAFEEFAARQAVVLGIAGATAREQAAS
;
A
#
# COMPACT_ATOMS: atom_id res chain seq x y z
N MET A 1 -4.05 -1.13 -9.97
CA MET A 1 -5.24 -0.44 -9.43
C MET A 1 -5.70 -1.04 -8.11
N ASN A 2 -5.90 -2.35 -8.08
CA ASN A 2 -6.35 -3.02 -6.84
C ASN A 2 -5.33 -2.90 -5.71
N ARG A 3 -4.06 -3.05 -6.03
CA ARG A 3 -2.98 -2.87 -5.06
C ARG A 3 -3.01 -1.47 -4.45
N LEU A 4 -3.26 -0.46 -5.27
CA LEU A 4 -3.33 0.92 -4.82
C LEU A 4 -4.51 1.15 -3.88
N ARG A 5 -5.65 0.52 -4.13
CA ARG A 5 -6.81 0.60 -3.23
C ARG A 5 -6.47 0.05 -1.85
N ILE A 6 -5.79 -1.07 -1.81
CA ILE A 6 -5.36 -1.69 -0.55
C ILE A 6 -4.40 -0.77 0.19
N ILE A 7 -3.41 -0.22 -0.51
CA ILE A 7 -2.45 0.71 0.08
C ILE A 7 -3.15 1.95 0.64
N ARG A 8 -4.07 2.53 -0.11
CA ARG A 8 -4.82 3.70 0.34
C ARG A 8 -5.63 3.41 1.59
N ARG A 9 -6.26 2.25 1.65
CA ARG A 9 -7.03 1.86 2.83
C ARG A 9 -6.11 1.68 4.04
N LEU A 10 -4.99 1.00 3.87
CA LEU A 10 -4.04 0.79 4.96
C LEU A 10 -3.34 2.07 5.40
N ALA A 11 -3.29 3.07 4.53
CA ALA A 11 -2.76 4.38 4.89
C ALA A 11 -3.63 5.08 5.93
N GLU A 12 -4.91 4.76 6.00
CA GLU A 12 -5.82 5.33 7.01
C GLU A 12 -5.60 4.68 8.38
N ALA A 13 -5.53 3.36 8.42
CA ALA A 13 -5.34 2.58 9.64
C ALA A 13 -5.05 1.13 9.27
N GLU A 14 -4.44 0.39 10.18
CA GLU A 14 -4.30 -1.05 9.99
C GLU A 14 -5.68 -1.70 9.84
N ALA A 15 -5.72 -2.84 9.18
CA ALA A 15 -6.96 -3.56 8.93
C ALA A 15 -6.70 -5.04 8.81
N THR A 16 -7.69 -5.84 9.17
CA THR A 16 -7.65 -7.28 8.93
C THR A 16 -7.88 -7.57 7.46
N VAL A 17 -7.49 -8.76 7.01
CA VAL A 17 -7.78 -9.21 5.65
C VAL A 17 -9.29 -9.17 5.40
N ALA A 18 -10.10 -9.59 6.37
CA ALA A 18 -11.56 -9.58 6.23
C ALA A 18 -12.10 -8.15 6.03
N GLU A 19 -11.57 -7.20 6.79
CA GLU A 19 -11.96 -5.80 6.62
C GLU A 19 -11.56 -5.27 5.25
N LEU A 20 -10.38 -5.62 4.77
CA LEU A 20 -9.95 -5.23 3.43
C LEU A 20 -10.86 -5.80 2.35
N VAL A 21 -11.23 -7.07 2.47
CA VAL A 21 -12.18 -7.69 1.53
C VAL A 21 -13.48 -6.90 1.47
N ALA A 22 -14.03 -6.58 2.65
CA ALA A 22 -15.30 -5.85 2.72
C ALA A 22 -15.20 -4.42 2.17
N GLN A 23 -14.10 -3.74 2.42
CA GLN A 23 -13.96 -2.32 2.13
C GLN A 23 -13.42 -2.04 0.73
N VAL A 24 -12.60 -2.94 0.21
CA VAL A 24 -11.99 -2.76 -1.11
C VAL A 24 -12.82 -3.39 -2.23
N GLY A 25 -13.70 -4.32 -1.87
CA GLY A 25 -14.57 -4.97 -2.84
C GLY A 25 -13.89 -6.02 -3.71
N LEU A 26 -12.84 -6.65 -3.18
CA LEU A 26 -12.12 -7.72 -3.86
C LEU A 26 -12.36 -9.03 -3.14
N SER A 27 -12.15 -10.16 -3.84
CA SER A 27 -12.25 -11.46 -3.21
C SER A 27 -11.13 -11.66 -2.19
N GLN A 28 -11.37 -12.54 -1.22
CA GLN A 28 -10.37 -12.85 -0.21
C GLN A 28 -9.06 -13.40 -0.82
N PRO A 29 -9.10 -14.35 -1.76
CA PRO A 29 -7.86 -14.82 -2.37
C PRO A 29 -7.06 -13.71 -3.06
N LEU A 30 -7.75 -12.76 -3.69
CA LEU A 30 -7.10 -11.67 -4.38
C LEU A 30 -6.48 -10.69 -3.39
N VAL A 31 -7.19 -10.34 -2.31
CA VAL A 31 -6.65 -9.50 -1.25
C VAL A 31 -5.42 -10.17 -0.63
N SER A 32 -5.52 -11.45 -0.31
CA SER A 32 -4.40 -12.20 0.28
C SER A 32 -3.19 -12.23 -0.65
N TRP A 33 -3.43 -12.39 -1.94
CA TRP A 33 -2.36 -12.39 -2.94
C TRP A 33 -1.65 -11.03 -2.98
N HIS A 34 -2.40 -9.94 -3.02
CA HIS A 34 -1.82 -8.60 -3.02
C HIS A 34 -1.05 -8.32 -1.73
N ILE A 35 -1.62 -8.69 -0.59
CA ILE A 35 -0.95 -8.53 0.71
C ILE A 35 0.36 -9.30 0.73
N GLY A 36 0.38 -10.52 0.24
CA GLY A 36 1.59 -11.31 0.14
C GLY A 36 2.68 -10.64 -0.68
N ARG A 37 2.31 -10.05 -1.80
CA ARG A 37 3.25 -9.32 -2.65
C ARG A 37 3.75 -8.05 -1.99
N LEU A 38 2.87 -7.30 -1.36
CA LEU A 38 3.25 -6.08 -0.64
C LEU A 38 4.16 -6.40 0.54
N ARG A 39 3.88 -7.50 1.24
CA ARG A 39 4.73 -7.97 2.34
C ARG A 39 6.11 -8.38 1.84
N ALA A 40 6.16 -9.11 0.74
CA ALA A 40 7.43 -9.52 0.13
C ALA A 40 8.28 -8.31 -0.29
N ALA A 41 7.62 -7.22 -0.69
CA ALA A 41 8.28 -5.97 -1.04
C ALA A 41 8.63 -5.11 0.18
N GLY A 42 8.26 -5.54 1.39
CA GLY A 42 8.56 -4.80 2.61
C GLY A 42 7.65 -3.61 2.86
N LEU A 43 6.57 -3.47 2.11
CA LEU A 43 5.66 -2.33 2.23
C LEU A 43 4.56 -2.55 3.25
N VAL A 44 4.25 -3.81 3.53
CA VAL A 44 3.20 -4.21 4.46
C VAL A 44 3.78 -5.20 5.46
N ALA A 45 3.42 -5.06 6.72
CA ALA A 45 3.68 -6.05 7.76
C ALA A 45 2.36 -6.71 8.14
N THR A 46 2.42 -7.97 8.49
CA THR A 46 1.24 -8.71 8.93
C THR A 46 1.49 -9.30 10.30
N LYS A 47 0.42 -9.39 11.08
CA LYS A 47 0.47 -9.97 12.42
C LYS A 47 -0.76 -10.84 12.62
N ARG A 48 -0.55 -12.03 13.16
CA ARG A 48 -1.64 -12.91 13.49
C ARG A 48 -2.26 -12.46 14.81
N SER A 49 -3.58 -12.34 14.84
CA SER A 49 -4.32 -11.97 16.03
C SER A 49 -5.53 -12.91 16.11
N GLY A 50 -5.43 -13.97 16.91
CA GLY A 50 -6.43 -15.02 16.94
C GLY A 50 -6.55 -15.70 15.59
N ARG A 51 -7.73 -15.64 14.98
CA ARG A 51 -7.99 -16.22 13.66
C ARG A 51 -7.80 -15.22 12.53
N GLU A 52 -7.47 -13.98 12.87
CA GLU A 52 -7.38 -12.91 11.90
C GLU A 52 -5.93 -12.57 11.60
N THR A 53 -5.71 -12.05 10.41
CA THR A 53 -4.42 -11.47 10.02
C THR A 53 -4.60 -9.98 9.90
N VAL A 54 -3.88 -9.23 10.73
CA VAL A 54 -3.89 -7.77 10.72
C VAL A 54 -2.78 -7.28 9.82
N CYS A 55 -3.10 -6.39 8.91
CA CYS A 55 -2.16 -5.81 7.95
C CYS A 55 -1.95 -4.34 8.27
N ARG A 56 -0.69 -3.87 8.15
CA ARG A 56 -0.39 -2.45 8.30
C ARG A 56 0.70 -2.05 7.30
N LEU A 57 0.67 -0.80 6.91
CA LEU A 57 1.78 -0.26 6.11
C LEU A 57 3.02 -0.13 6.99
N VAL A 58 4.17 -0.31 6.35
CA VAL A 58 5.47 -0.03 6.97
C VAL A 58 5.85 1.38 6.52
N PRO A 59 5.72 2.40 7.39
CA PRO A 59 5.81 3.80 6.94
C PRO A 59 7.15 4.14 6.31
N GLU A 60 8.25 3.70 6.91
CA GLU A 60 9.58 4.01 6.40
C GLU A 60 9.81 3.39 5.02
N ALA A 61 9.40 2.14 4.86
CA ALA A 61 9.55 1.45 3.57
C ALA A 61 8.68 2.06 2.51
N PHE A 62 7.47 2.48 2.88
CA PHE A 62 6.55 3.14 1.96
C PHE A 62 7.09 4.50 1.52
N GLU A 63 7.62 5.29 2.43
CA GLU A 63 8.22 6.59 2.11
C GLU A 63 9.42 6.42 1.18
N GLU A 64 10.27 5.44 1.45
CA GLU A 64 11.43 5.14 0.63
C GLU A 64 11.00 4.70 -0.77
N PHE A 65 9.99 3.85 -0.86
CA PHE A 65 9.43 3.42 -2.14
C PHE A 65 8.87 4.61 -2.92
N ALA A 66 8.10 5.47 -2.27
CA ALA A 66 7.51 6.64 -2.89
C ALA A 66 8.59 7.62 -3.38
N ALA A 67 9.64 7.80 -2.59
CA ALA A 67 10.77 8.63 -2.98
C ALA A 67 11.48 8.07 -4.23
N ARG A 68 11.69 6.76 -4.29
CA ARG A 68 12.28 6.13 -5.46
C ARG A 68 11.40 6.27 -6.70
N GLN A 69 10.10 6.12 -6.54
CA GLN A 69 9.18 6.33 -7.65
C GLN A 69 9.20 7.77 -8.13
N ALA A 70 9.26 8.72 -7.22
CA ALA A 70 9.39 10.13 -7.56
C ALA A 70 10.67 10.42 -8.33
N VAL A 71 11.77 9.76 -7.96
CA VAL A 71 13.05 9.90 -8.68
C VAL A 71 12.97 9.24 -10.05
N VAL A 72 12.43 8.03 -10.14
CA VAL A 72 12.36 7.26 -11.38
C VAL A 72 11.41 7.89 -12.40
N LEU A 73 10.25 8.32 -11.93
CA LEU A 73 9.27 9.02 -12.77
C LEU A 73 9.64 10.48 -12.94
N GLY A 74 10.62 10.85 -12.35
CA GLY A 74 10.74 12.04 -11.59
C GLY A 74 11.30 13.21 -12.32
N ILE A 75 11.97 13.03 -13.31
CA ILE A 75 12.39 14.25 -13.99
C ILE A 75 11.15 14.93 -14.55
N ALA A 76 10.28 14.19 -15.21
CA ALA A 76 9.04 14.74 -15.73
C ALA A 76 8.05 15.07 -14.60
N GLY A 77 7.93 14.21 -13.62
CA GLY A 77 7.03 14.43 -12.50
C GLY A 77 7.44 15.59 -11.61
N ALA A 78 8.73 15.70 -11.32
CA ALA A 78 9.25 16.80 -10.53
C ALA A 78 9.08 18.13 -11.26
N THR A 79 9.36 18.16 -12.54
CA THR A 79 9.20 19.37 -13.36
C THR A 79 7.74 19.81 -13.39
N ALA A 80 6.82 18.88 -13.61
CA ALA A 80 5.40 19.19 -13.62
C ALA A 80 4.94 19.73 -12.26
N ARG A 81 5.46 19.15 -11.19
CA ARG A 81 5.11 19.56 -9.83
C ARG A 81 5.66 20.95 -9.52
N GLU A 82 6.86 21.21 -9.90
CA GLU A 82 7.48 22.53 -9.74
C GLU A 82 6.71 23.60 -10.49
N GLN A 83 6.30 23.30 -11.70
CA GLN A 83 5.48 24.21 -12.50
C GLN A 83 4.12 24.43 -11.85
N ALA A 84 3.52 23.39 -11.31
CA ALA A 84 2.24 23.50 -10.64
C ALA A 84 2.35 24.31 -9.34
N ALA A 85 3.47 24.19 -8.64
CA ALA A 85 3.72 24.93 -7.40
C ALA A 85 4.07 26.40 -7.64
N SER A 86 4.53 26.70 -8.82
CA SER A 86 4.88 28.05 -9.21
C SER A 86 3.65 28.79 -9.71
#